data_6102b43cb0790edb29047f8ecba53f83
#
_entry.id   6102b43cb0790edb29047f8ecba53f83
#
_cell.length_a   1.000
_cell.length_b   1.000
_cell.length_c   1.000
_cell.angle_alpha   90.00
_cell.angle_beta   90.00
_cell.angle_gamma   90.00
#
_symmetry.space_group_name_H-M   'P 1'
#
loop_
_entity.id
_entity.type
_entity.pdbx_description
1 polymer ?
#
loop_
_entity_poly.entity_id
_entity_poly.type
_entity_poly.pdbx_seq_one_letter_code
_entity_poly.pdbx_strand_id
1 'polypeptide(L)'
;ILLVFLCLGSLPASHDAPTGEYSATPLAAGLLEGYMTMDSIAALAFGIIVVTSLGHTGGGIGAKVVRRTSMAALIAGFLLAVVYVGLGLIGHVIPNAQSYSDGATLLADAAQMTMGWPGQIVFGLIVLTACMTTAVGLIAATSEFFHRLIPAISYRAWMIVFTIISFVLASAGLSSVLAIAVPIDRKSTRLNSS
;
A
#
# COMPACT_ATOMS: atom_id res chain seq x y z
N ILE A 1 -7.66 -10.39 -5.16
CA ILE A 1 -7.64 -10.74 -6.60
C ILE A 1 -9.03 -11.20 -7.04
N LEU A 2 -9.64 -12.22 -6.43
CA LEU A 2 -10.95 -12.76 -6.81
C LEU A 2 -12.06 -11.70 -6.76
N LEU A 3 -12.09 -10.86 -5.73
CA LEU A 3 -13.05 -9.76 -5.59
C LEU A 3 -12.86 -8.72 -6.70
N VAL A 4 -11.64 -8.40 -7.08
CA VAL A 4 -11.34 -7.48 -8.21
C VAL A 4 -11.91 -8.02 -9.51
N PHE A 5 -11.71 -9.30 -9.82
CA PHE A 5 -12.26 -9.91 -11.04
C PHE A 5 -13.80 -9.97 -11.02
N LEU A 6 -14.40 -10.23 -9.86
CA LEU A 6 -15.86 -10.19 -9.69
C LEU A 6 -16.42 -8.79 -9.93
N CYS A 7 -15.81 -7.76 -9.35
CA CYS A 7 -16.21 -6.38 -9.58
C CYS A 7 -16.11 -5.99 -11.05
N LEU A 8 -15.00 -6.32 -11.72
CA LEU A 8 -14.82 -6.01 -13.15
C LEU A 8 -15.83 -6.72 -14.05
N GLY A 9 -16.27 -7.93 -13.68
CA GLY A 9 -17.23 -8.69 -14.48
C GLY A 9 -18.69 -8.28 -14.30
N SER A 10 -19.02 -7.57 -13.23
CA SER A 10 -20.42 -7.25 -12.89
C SER A 10 -20.77 -5.76 -12.85
N LEU A 11 -19.76 -4.88 -12.87
CA LEU A 11 -20.00 -3.42 -12.93
C LEU A 11 -20.34 -2.97 -14.35
N PRO A 12 -21.33 -2.08 -14.50
CA PRO A 12 -21.66 -1.49 -15.80
C PRO A 12 -20.48 -0.61 -16.26
N ALA A 13 -20.09 -0.75 -17.52
CA ALA A 13 -19.05 0.08 -18.11
C ALA A 13 -19.52 1.55 -18.18
N SER A 14 -18.99 2.40 -17.32
CA SER A 14 -19.15 3.85 -17.44
C SER A 14 -17.93 4.43 -18.15
N HIS A 15 -18.16 5.35 -19.07
CA HIS A 15 -17.09 6.02 -19.82
C HIS A 15 -17.10 7.49 -19.41
N ASP A 16 -16.62 7.78 -18.20
CA ASP A 16 -16.39 9.16 -17.78
C ASP A 16 -15.15 9.72 -18.49
N ALA A 17 -15.22 11.00 -18.85
CA ALA A 17 -14.08 11.66 -19.49
C ALA A 17 -12.86 11.69 -18.54
N PRO A 18 -11.64 11.54 -19.06
CA PRO A 18 -10.43 11.59 -18.24
C PRO A 18 -10.31 12.95 -17.54
N THR A 19 -9.90 12.95 -16.28
CA THR A 19 -9.62 14.17 -15.51
C THR A 19 -8.51 15.00 -16.17
N GLY A 20 -8.51 16.32 -15.93
CA GLY A 20 -7.64 17.27 -16.65
C GLY A 20 -6.15 16.91 -16.72
N GLU A 21 -5.57 16.34 -15.66
CA GLU A 21 -4.16 15.92 -15.65
C GLU A 21 -3.92 14.70 -16.55
N TYR A 22 -4.84 13.74 -16.56
CA TYR A 22 -4.76 12.54 -17.39
C TYR A 22 -5.11 12.80 -18.86
N SER A 23 -5.79 13.90 -19.17
CA SER A 23 -6.10 14.28 -20.56
C SER A 23 -4.88 14.79 -21.31
N ALA A 24 -3.96 15.48 -20.64
CA ALA A 24 -2.77 16.08 -21.25
C ALA A 24 -1.57 15.12 -21.28
N THR A 25 -1.25 14.45 -20.17
CA THR A 25 -0.07 13.58 -20.02
C THR A 25 -0.39 12.34 -19.20
N PRO A 26 -1.18 11.39 -19.73
CA PRO A 26 -1.67 10.25 -18.92
C PRO A 26 -0.56 9.37 -18.36
N LEU A 27 0.52 9.19 -19.12
CA LEU A 27 1.64 8.34 -18.71
C LEU A 27 2.47 8.99 -17.59
N ALA A 28 2.72 10.30 -17.68
CA ALA A 28 3.46 11.03 -16.66
C ALA A 28 2.63 11.13 -15.36
N ALA A 29 1.34 11.42 -15.46
CA ALA A 29 0.43 11.45 -14.32
C ALA A 29 0.38 10.08 -13.62
N GLY A 30 0.18 9.00 -14.37
CA GLY A 30 0.16 7.64 -13.81
C GLY A 30 1.47 7.20 -13.18
N LEU A 31 2.62 7.60 -13.73
CA LEU A 31 3.94 7.34 -13.12
C LEU A 31 4.13 8.11 -11.82
N LEU A 32 3.70 9.37 -11.76
CA LEU A 32 3.76 10.18 -10.55
C LEU A 32 2.85 9.62 -9.45
N GLU A 33 1.62 9.28 -9.77
CA GLU A 33 0.70 8.64 -8.84
C GLU A 33 1.24 7.29 -8.35
N GLY A 34 1.78 6.46 -9.24
CA GLY A 34 2.43 5.21 -8.87
C GLY A 34 3.65 5.40 -7.96
N TYR A 35 4.43 6.46 -8.16
CA TYR A 35 5.54 6.79 -7.27
C TYR A 35 5.06 7.25 -5.89
N MET A 36 3.96 7.99 -5.82
CA MET A 36 3.36 8.48 -4.56
C MET A 36 2.81 7.37 -3.67
N THR A 37 2.61 6.14 -4.18
CA THR A 37 2.23 4.99 -3.35
C THR A 37 3.33 4.56 -2.36
N MET A 38 4.56 5.08 -2.51
CA MET A 38 5.73 4.80 -1.65
C MET A 38 6.12 3.32 -1.57
N ASP A 39 5.59 2.47 -2.44
CA ASP A 39 5.88 1.03 -2.47
C ASP A 39 7.37 0.73 -2.71
N SER A 40 8.07 1.58 -3.46
CA SER A 40 9.51 1.46 -3.70
C SER A 40 10.32 1.59 -2.40
N ILE A 41 9.94 2.52 -1.52
CA ILE A 41 10.60 2.72 -0.22
C ILE A 41 10.29 1.54 0.70
N ALA A 42 9.03 1.10 0.72
CA ALA A 42 8.62 -0.08 1.47
C ALA A 42 9.37 -1.34 1.00
N ALA A 43 9.52 -1.54 -0.32
CA ALA A 43 10.27 -2.66 -0.89
C ALA A 43 11.74 -2.67 -0.47
N LEU A 44 12.39 -1.50 -0.39
CA LEU A 44 13.76 -1.40 0.11
C LEU A 44 13.85 -1.77 1.60
N ALA A 45 12.95 -1.24 2.43
CA ALA A 45 12.94 -1.51 3.86
C ALA A 45 12.68 -3.00 4.16
N PHE A 46 11.66 -3.59 3.54
CA PHE A 46 11.33 -5.01 3.71
C PHE A 46 12.31 -5.95 3.00
N GLY A 47 12.91 -5.52 1.88
CA GLY A 47 13.87 -6.31 1.13
C GLY A 47 15.06 -6.74 1.98
N ILE A 48 15.57 -5.85 2.82
CA ILE A 48 16.68 -6.15 3.75
C ILE A 48 16.28 -7.30 4.70
N ILE A 49 15.05 -7.27 5.23
CA ILE A 49 14.56 -8.28 6.16
C ILE A 49 14.36 -9.62 5.48
N VAL A 50 13.80 -9.63 4.27
CA VAL A 50 13.63 -10.84 3.47
C VAL A 50 14.97 -11.50 3.17
N VAL A 51 15.97 -10.71 2.73
CA VAL A 51 17.31 -11.21 2.41
C VAL A 51 18.00 -11.76 3.67
N THR A 52 17.91 -11.06 4.80
CA THR A 52 18.52 -11.53 6.06
C THR A 52 17.82 -12.78 6.59
N SER A 53 16.50 -12.86 6.54
CA SER A 53 15.73 -14.04 6.97
C SER A 53 16.06 -15.28 6.13
N LEU A 54 16.16 -15.12 4.82
CA LEU A 54 16.56 -16.21 3.91
C LEU A 54 18.04 -16.60 4.08
N GLY A 55 18.91 -15.64 4.41
CA GLY A 55 20.31 -15.89 4.68
C GLY A 55 20.53 -16.76 5.93
N HIS A 56 19.73 -16.55 6.98
CA HIS A 56 19.79 -17.38 8.20
C HIS A 56 19.35 -18.82 7.97
N THR A 57 18.43 -19.06 7.04
CA THR A 57 17.92 -20.41 6.76
C THR A 57 18.82 -21.21 5.80
N GLY A 58 19.73 -20.55 5.09
CA GLY A 58 20.51 -21.17 3.99
C GLY A 58 22.02 -21.20 4.15
N GLY A 59 22.58 -20.88 5.32
CA GLY A 59 24.05 -20.96 5.56
C GLY A 59 24.86 -19.80 4.96
N GLY A 60 24.25 -18.64 4.74
CA GLY A 60 24.92 -17.43 4.26
C GLY A 60 24.31 -16.85 2.97
N ILE A 61 24.68 -15.61 2.63
CA ILE A 61 24.21 -14.91 1.44
C ILE A 61 24.98 -15.48 0.21
N GLY A 62 24.45 -16.55 -0.37
CA GLY A 62 25.01 -17.17 -1.58
C GLY A 62 24.10 -16.97 -2.81
N ALA A 63 24.60 -17.34 -3.98
CA ALA A 63 23.85 -17.25 -5.24
C ALA A 63 22.44 -17.89 -5.22
N LYS A 64 22.26 -18.94 -4.43
CA LYS A 64 20.96 -19.59 -4.23
C LYS A 64 19.95 -18.70 -3.49
N VAL A 65 20.42 -17.94 -2.47
CA VAL A 65 19.56 -17.01 -1.71
C VAL A 65 19.15 -15.84 -2.62
N VAL A 66 20.09 -15.26 -3.35
CA VAL A 66 19.82 -14.19 -4.31
C VAL A 66 18.79 -14.62 -5.33
N ARG A 67 18.96 -15.79 -5.94
CA ARG A 67 18.00 -16.32 -6.93
C ARG A 67 16.61 -16.55 -6.35
N ARG A 68 16.50 -17.12 -5.14
CA ARG A 68 15.22 -17.33 -4.46
C ARG A 68 14.52 -16.01 -4.14
N THR A 69 15.27 -15.04 -3.63
CA THR A 69 14.75 -13.70 -3.34
C THR A 69 14.28 -12.99 -4.59
N SER A 70 15.07 -13.04 -5.68
CA SER A 70 14.68 -12.44 -6.97
C SER A 70 13.41 -13.09 -7.54
N MET A 71 13.28 -14.40 -7.42
CA MET A 71 12.09 -15.11 -7.90
C MET A 71 10.86 -14.77 -7.07
N ALA A 72 11.00 -14.70 -5.74
CA ALA A 72 9.93 -14.24 -4.85
C ALA A 72 9.52 -12.79 -5.15
N ALA A 73 10.49 -11.90 -5.38
CA ALA A 73 10.23 -10.51 -5.73
C ALA A 73 9.50 -10.36 -7.07
N LEU A 74 9.87 -11.15 -8.08
CA LEU A 74 9.17 -11.17 -9.38
C LEU A 74 7.72 -11.63 -9.25
N ILE A 75 7.48 -12.70 -8.49
CA ILE A 75 6.12 -13.20 -8.24
C ILE A 75 5.29 -12.16 -7.47
N ALA A 76 5.86 -11.59 -6.41
CA ALA A 76 5.19 -10.55 -5.63
C ALA A 76 4.89 -9.31 -6.48
N GLY A 77 5.84 -8.84 -7.29
CA GLY A 77 5.67 -7.71 -8.19
C GLY A 77 4.58 -7.97 -9.25
N PHE A 78 4.55 -9.17 -9.82
CA PHE A 78 3.50 -9.55 -10.76
C PHE A 78 2.10 -9.56 -10.11
N LEU A 79 1.98 -10.17 -8.93
CA LEU A 79 0.71 -10.19 -8.18
C LEU A 79 0.26 -8.78 -7.80
N LEU A 80 1.20 -7.93 -7.39
CA LEU A 80 0.93 -6.53 -7.06
C LEU A 80 0.44 -5.77 -8.30
N ALA A 81 1.12 -5.93 -9.45
CA ALA A 81 0.70 -5.31 -10.71
C ALA A 81 -0.72 -5.72 -11.11
N VAL A 82 -1.08 -7.01 -10.97
CA VAL A 82 -2.45 -7.49 -11.24
C VAL A 82 -3.47 -6.81 -10.33
N VAL A 83 -3.16 -6.64 -9.05
CA VAL A 83 -4.05 -5.95 -8.10
C VAL A 83 -4.20 -4.48 -8.47
N TYR A 84 -3.10 -3.75 -8.70
CA TYR A 84 -3.15 -2.33 -9.03
C TYR A 84 -3.88 -2.04 -10.34
N VAL A 85 -3.61 -2.83 -11.39
CA VAL A 85 -4.34 -2.71 -12.66
C VAL A 85 -5.83 -2.98 -12.45
N GLY A 86 -6.16 -4.01 -11.67
CA GLY A 86 -7.55 -4.32 -11.34
C GLY A 86 -8.26 -3.21 -10.59
N LEU A 87 -7.60 -2.60 -9.59
CA LEU A 87 -8.15 -1.46 -8.85
C LEU A 87 -8.32 -0.23 -9.75
N GLY A 88 -7.36 0.05 -10.62
CA GLY A 88 -7.47 1.13 -11.60
C GLY A 88 -8.63 0.93 -12.56
N LEU A 89 -8.86 -0.30 -13.03
CA LEU A 89 -10.01 -0.62 -13.87
C LEU A 89 -11.34 -0.47 -13.13
N ILE A 90 -11.42 -0.87 -11.84
CA ILE A 90 -12.61 -0.64 -11.02
C ILE A 90 -12.89 0.85 -10.90
N GLY A 91 -11.88 1.68 -10.61
CA GLY A 91 -12.03 3.13 -10.54
C GLY A 91 -12.48 3.75 -11.86
N HIS A 92 -12.10 3.17 -13.00
CA HIS A 92 -12.54 3.64 -14.32
C HIS A 92 -13.99 3.27 -14.64
N VAL A 93 -14.48 2.16 -14.12
CA VAL A 93 -15.84 1.64 -14.43
C VAL A 93 -16.90 2.22 -13.50
N ILE A 94 -16.54 2.65 -12.28
CA ILE A 94 -17.51 3.20 -11.32
C ILE A 94 -18.00 4.58 -11.76
N PRO A 95 -19.33 4.80 -11.86
CA PRO A 95 -19.89 6.09 -12.16
C PRO A 95 -19.54 7.13 -11.07
N ASN A 96 -19.19 8.35 -11.47
CA ASN A 96 -18.86 9.44 -10.56
C ASN A 96 -17.71 9.11 -9.57
N ALA A 97 -16.71 8.36 -9.99
CA ALA A 97 -15.56 8.00 -9.16
C ALA A 97 -14.89 9.22 -8.49
N GLN A 98 -14.98 10.40 -9.11
CA GLN A 98 -14.43 11.66 -8.58
C GLN A 98 -15.20 12.22 -7.38
N SER A 99 -16.41 11.76 -7.10
CA SER A 99 -17.21 12.22 -5.95
C SER A 99 -16.81 11.54 -4.63
N TYR A 100 -16.02 10.47 -4.69
CA TYR A 100 -15.56 9.77 -3.50
C TYR A 100 -14.41 10.51 -2.83
N SER A 101 -14.48 10.59 -1.50
CA SER A 101 -13.45 11.26 -0.69
C SER A 101 -12.13 10.48 -0.63
N ASP A 102 -12.20 9.16 -0.79
CA ASP A 102 -11.05 8.24 -0.76
C ASP A 102 -11.34 6.95 -1.52
N GLY A 103 -10.26 6.22 -1.86
CA GLY A 103 -10.35 4.96 -2.59
C GLY A 103 -10.96 3.80 -1.79
N ALA A 104 -10.96 3.86 -0.46
CA ALA A 104 -11.52 2.80 0.37
C ALA A 104 -13.06 2.83 0.32
N THR A 105 -13.65 4.02 0.38
CA THR A 105 -15.11 4.20 0.22
C THR A 105 -15.57 3.79 -1.17
N LEU A 106 -14.82 4.17 -2.21
CA LEU A 106 -15.10 3.77 -3.58
C LEU A 106 -15.11 2.24 -3.74
N LEU A 107 -14.11 1.54 -3.19
CA LEU A 107 -14.02 0.08 -3.28
C LEU A 107 -15.06 -0.62 -2.41
N ALA A 108 -15.44 -0.05 -1.27
CA ALA A 108 -16.54 -0.58 -0.45
C ALA A 108 -17.87 -0.53 -1.20
N ASP A 109 -18.15 0.57 -1.88
CA ASP A 109 -19.35 0.73 -2.70
C ASP A 109 -19.31 -0.17 -3.95
N ALA A 110 -18.15 -0.32 -4.59
CA ALA A 110 -17.98 -1.28 -5.68
C ALA A 110 -18.31 -2.72 -5.24
N ALA A 111 -17.83 -3.12 -4.07
CA ALA A 111 -18.14 -4.43 -3.50
C ALA A 111 -19.62 -4.59 -3.16
N GLN A 112 -20.27 -3.50 -2.70
CA GLN A 112 -21.70 -3.47 -2.43
C GLN A 112 -22.54 -3.56 -3.71
N MET A 113 -22.17 -2.82 -4.76
CA MET A 113 -22.85 -2.87 -6.06
C MET A 113 -22.76 -4.25 -6.71
N THR A 114 -21.66 -4.97 -6.47
CA THR A 114 -21.38 -6.27 -7.09
C THR A 114 -22.06 -7.43 -6.35
N MET A 115 -21.93 -7.46 -5.04
CA MET A 115 -22.36 -8.60 -4.20
C MET A 115 -23.38 -8.20 -3.12
N GLY A 116 -23.79 -6.92 -3.07
CA GLY A 116 -24.65 -6.40 -2.02
C GLY A 116 -23.95 -6.35 -0.66
N TRP A 117 -24.72 -6.43 0.41
CA TRP A 117 -24.19 -6.38 1.79
C TRP A 117 -23.10 -7.43 2.12
N PRO A 118 -23.17 -8.71 1.66
CA PRO A 118 -22.09 -9.66 1.85
C PRO A 118 -20.76 -9.20 1.23
N GLY A 119 -20.79 -8.53 0.09
CA GLY A 119 -19.58 -7.99 -0.57
C GLY A 119 -18.86 -6.96 0.28
N GLN A 120 -19.60 -6.07 0.92
CA GLN A 120 -19.05 -5.06 1.82
C GLN A 120 -18.38 -5.68 3.06
N ILE A 121 -18.97 -6.75 3.63
CA ILE A 121 -18.36 -7.49 4.74
C ILE A 121 -17.06 -8.16 4.31
N VAL A 122 -17.08 -8.86 3.16
CA VAL A 122 -15.88 -9.53 2.63
C VAL A 122 -14.78 -8.51 2.35
N PHE A 123 -15.11 -7.37 1.75
CA PHE A 123 -14.16 -6.29 1.53
C PHE A 123 -13.57 -5.78 2.85
N GLY A 124 -14.40 -5.50 3.86
CA GLY A 124 -13.95 -5.07 5.18
C GLY A 124 -13.01 -6.07 5.87
N LEU A 125 -13.30 -7.38 5.76
CA LEU A 125 -12.43 -8.43 6.29
C LEU A 125 -11.08 -8.50 5.54
N ILE A 126 -11.09 -8.32 4.22
CA ILE A 126 -9.86 -8.27 3.42
C ILE A 126 -9.00 -7.09 3.86
N VAL A 127 -9.58 -5.89 3.95
CA VAL A 127 -8.87 -4.68 4.38
C VAL A 127 -8.33 -4.84 5.80
N LEU A 128 -9.15 -5.33 6.74
CA LEU A 128 -8.71 -5.55 8.11
C LEU A 128 -7.52 -6.51 8.18
N THR A 129 -7.59 -7.64 7.49
CA THR A 129 -6.52 -8.64 7.48
C THR A 129 -5.25 -8.08 6.82
N ALA A 130 -5.38 -7.36 5.72
CA ALA A 130 -4.26 -6.72 5.04
C ALA A 130 -3.58 -5.67 5.93
N CYS A 131 -4.35 -4.79 6.58
CA CYS A 131 -3.82 -3.80 7.50
C CYS A 131 -3.11 -4.45 8.71
N MET A 132 -3.70 -5.50 9.28
CA MET A 132 -3.08 -6.23 10.41
C MET A 132 -1.74 -6.86 10.02
N THR A 133 -1.67 -7.55 8.88
CA THR A 133 -0.43 -8.18 8.42
C THR A 133 0.65 -7.14 8.11
N THR A 134 0.29 -6.03 7.49
CA THR A 134 1.21 -4.93 7.19
C THR A 134 1.71 -4.27 8.47
N ALA A 135 0.84 -3.97 9.43
CA ALA A 135 1.21 -3.36 10.70
C ALA A 135 2.19 -4.25 11.49
N VAL A 136 1.90 -5.55 11.58
CA VAL A 136 2.80 -6.52 12.25
C VAL A 136 4.15 -6.55 11.55
N GLY A 137 4.17 -6.60 10.22
CA GLY A 137 5.40 -6.61 9.44
C GLY A 137 6.24 -5.35 9.64
N LEU A 138 5.62 -4.17 9.60
CA LEU A 138 6.29 -2.88 9.81
C LEU A 138 6.85 -2.73 11.23
N ILE A 139 6.06 -3.07 12.25
CA ILE A 139 6.51 -3.00 13.65
C ILE A 139 7.67 -3.96 13.87
N ALA A 140 7.59 -5.19 13.37
CA ALA A 140 8.67 -6.16 13.48
C ALA A 140 9.95 -5.67 12.79
N ALA A 141 9.83 -5.17 11.56
CA ALA A 141 10.92 -4.65 10.77
C ALA A 141 11.64 -3.48 11.46
N THR A 142 10.85 -2.51 11.90
CA THR A 142 11.37 -1.31 12.57
C THR A 142 12.02 -1.67 13.90
N SER A 143 11.40 -2.55 14.67
CA SER A 143 11.94 -3.02 15.95
C SER A 143 13.28 -3.75 15.81
N GLU A 144 13.42 -4.58 14.78
CA GLU A 144 14.67 -5.28 14.46
C GLU A 144 15.77 -4.28 14.06
N PHE A 145 15.43 -3.29 13.23
CA PHE A 145 16.36 -2.25 12.84
C PHE A 145 16.89 -1.47 14.07
N PHE A 146 15.99 -1.00 14.93
CA PHE A 146 16.39 -0.24 16.11
C PHE A 146 17.12 -1.09 17.17
N HIS A 147 16.77 -2.36 17.30
CA HIS A 147 17.50 -3.27 18.18
C HIS A 147 18.95 -3.47 17.73
N ARG A 148 19.20 -3.53 16.41
CA ARG A 148 20.57 -3.59 15.87
C ARG A 148 21.33 -2.28 16.05
N LEU A 149 20.64 -1.15 15.97
CA LEU A 149 21.25 0.17 16.14
C LEU A 149 21.60 0.46 17.59
N ILE A 150 20.72 0.06 18.52
CA ILE A 150 20.87 0.27 19.97
C ILE A 150 20.68 -1.08 20.69
N PRO A 151 21.74 -1.90 20.77
CA PRO A 151 21.64 -3.25 21.37
C PRO A 151 21.31 -3.25 22.88
N ALA A 152 21.46 -2.09 23.55
CA ALA A 152 21.12 -1.94 24.97
C ALA A 152 19.63 -2.13 25.27
N ILE A 153 18.76 -1.93 24.26
CA ILE A 153 17.31 -2.07 24.40
C ILE A 153 16.88 -3.37 23.71
N SER A 154 16.10 -4.18 24.41
CA SER A 154 15.64 -5.46 23.87
C SER A 154 14.67 -5.28 22.70
N TYR A 155 14.66 -6.23 21.77
CA TYR A 155 13.71 -6.26 20.64
C TYR A 155 12.25 -6.13 21.10
N ARG A 156 11.88 -6.79 22.19
CA ARG A 156 10.53 -6.72 22.76
C ARG A 156 10.15 -5.32 23.23
N ALA A 157 11.09 -4.60 23.83
CA ALA A 157 10.86 -3.23 24.26
C ALA A 157 10.59 -2.30 23.07
N TRP A 158 11.36 -2.44 21.98
CA TRP A 158 11.14 -1.70 20.75
C TRP A 158 9.79 -2.03 20.11
N MET A 159 9.37 -3.30 20.08
CA MET A 159 8.04 -3.69 19.61
C MET A 159 6.92 -2.98 20.39
N ILE A 160 7.01 -2.97 21.72
CA ILE A 160 6.01 -2.32 22.57
C ILE A 160 5.98 -0.81 22.31
N VAL A 161 7.13 -0.16 22.25
CA VAL A 161 7.24 1.27 21.98
C VAL A 161 6.60 1.63 20.63
N PHE A 162 6.96 0.93 19.55
CA PHE A 162 6.39 1.21 18.23
C PHE A 162 4.90 0.87 18.14
N THR A 163 4.43 -0.16 18.84
CA THR A 163 3.00 -0.48 18.91
C THR A 163 2.22 0.64 19.60
N ILE A 164 2.72 1.17 20.72
CA ILE A 164 2.08 2.27 21.43
C ILE A 164 2.07 3.54 20.56
N ILE A 165 3.20 3.89 19.95
CA ILE A 165 3.29 5.04 19.05
C ILE A 165 2.31 4.90 17.90
N SER A 166 2.26 3.74 17.24
CA SER A 166 1.34 3.46 16.14
C SER A 166 -0.12 3.57 16.58
N PHE A 167 -0.45 3.06 17.77
CA PHE A 167 -1.81 3.15 18.31
C PHE A 167 -2.23 4.59 18.59
N VAL A 168 -1.34 5.40 19.19
CA VAL A 168 -1.59 6.83 19.44
C VAL A 168 -1.77 7.60 18.14
N LEU A 169 -0.92 7.35 17.15
CA LEU A 169 -1.04 7.99 15.83
C LEU A 169 -2.32 7.56 15.11
N ALA A 170 -2.68 6.28 15.18
CA ALA A 170 -3.91 5.78 14.57
C ALA A 170 -5.17 6.41 15.19
N SER A 171 -5.16 6.65 16.51
CA SER A 171 -6.28 7.30 17.19
C SER A 171 -6.44 8.79 16.83
N ALA A 172 -5.41 9.44 16.31
CA ALA A 172 -5.47 10.81 15.80
C ALA A 172 -6.21 10.94 14.46
N GLY A 173 -6.48 9.82 13.78
CA GLY A 173 -7.15 9.75 12.49
C GLY A 173 -6.22 9.94 11.28
N LEU A 174 -6.61 9.36 10.16
CA LEU A 174 -5.82 9.34 8.92
C LEU A 174 -5.50 10.74 8.40
N SER A 175 -6.48 11.65 8.45
CA SER A 175 -6.32 13.05 8.00
C SER A 175 -5.26 13.80 8.79
N SER A 176 -5.19 13.59 10.11
CA SER A 176 -4.20 14.23 10.98
C SER A 176 -2.79 13.66 10.74
N VAL A 177 -2.69 12.34 10.56
CA VAL A 177 -1.41 11.67 10.24
C VAL A 177 -0.89 12.12 8.87
N LEU A 178 -1.75 12.19 7.86
CA LEU A 178 -1.39 12.70 6.54
C LEU A 178 -0.99 14.18 6.58
N ALA A 179 -1.67 15.01 7.37
CA ALA A 179 -1.31 16.41 7.55
C ALA A 179 0.07 16.61 8.19
N ILE A 180 0.50 15.68 9.05
CA ILE A 180 1.84 15.67 9.65
C ILE A 180 2.89 15.08 8.69
N ALA A 181 2.53 14.03 7.95
CA ALA A 181 3.45 13.33 7.05
C ALA A 181 3.70 14.09 5.72
N VAL A 182 2.74 14.91 5.28
CA VAL A 182 2.76 15.64 3.98
C VAL A 182 3.11 17.15 4.07
N PRO A 183 3.72 17.71 5.13
CA PRO A 183 4.05 19.15 5.13
C PRO A 183 5.20 19.52 4.19
N ILE A 184 5.90 18.55 3.62
CA ILE A 184 7.08 18.80 2.77
C ILE A 184 6.68 19.18 1.34
N ASP A 185 5.55 18.72 0.85
CA ASP A 185 5.17 18.91 -0.56
C ASP A 185 4.48 20.25 -0.86
N ARG A 186 3.78 20.84 0.10
CA ARG A 186 3.10 22.14 -0.09
C ARG A 186 4.04 23.34 -0.09
N LYS A 187 5.26 23.23 0.44
CA LYS A 187 6.25 24.33 0.38
C LYS A 187 7.00 24.37 -0.94
N SER A 188 7.19 23.23 -1.62
CA SER A 188 7.89 23.20 -2.91
C SER A 188 7.04 23.76 -4.05
N THR A 189 5.72 23.55 -4.01
CA THR A 189 4.79 24.02 -5.05
C THR A 189 4.57 25.55 -5.01
N ARG A 190 4.71 26.21 -3.84
CA ARG A 190 4.58 27.67 -3.73
C ARG A 190 5.82 28.46 -4.14
N LEU A 191 6.98 27.82 -4.22
CA LEU A 191 8.22 28.48 -4.65
C LEU A 191 8.38 28.54 -6.18
N ASN A 192 7.55 27.83 -6.93
CA ASN A 192 7.63 27.77 -8.39
C ASN A 192 6.53 28.60 -9.09
N SER A 193 5.74 29.38 -8.34
CA SER A 193 4.65 30.22 -8.85
C SER A 193 4.84 31.73 -8.55
N SER A 194 6.09 32.15 -8.28
CA SER A 194 6.45 33.57 -8.17
C SER A 194 7.48 33.94 -9.22
#